data_9cd4bc13390a0f08f23019d2d3d6109a
#
_entry.id   9cd4bc13390a0f08f23019d2d3d6109a
#
_cell.length_a   1.000
_cell.length_b   1.000
_cell.length_c   1.000
_cell.angle_alpha   90.00
_cell.angle_beta   90.00
_cell.angle_gamma   90.00
#
_symmetry.space_group_name_H-M   'P 1'
#
loop_
_entity.id
_entity.type
_entity.pdbx_description
1 polymer ?
#
loop_
_entity_poly.entity_id
_entity_poly.type
_entity_poly.pdbx_seq_one_letter_code
_entity_poly.pdbx_strand_id
1 'polypeptide(L)'
;MLSPKWRRTISRLFLIPQRYVLGIMGLLAVCNAYTMRVCLNLAVTQMVNNTKSQESHYDPNACPDDSDLLVNGTVSSKPHAIFDWSESTQGLILSAFYYGYAITHVPGGYLAERYGGKWTLGIGLLSTALFTLLTPVVVKAGGATWLFILRVLQGMGEGPTMPALMIVLARWVPPHERSRQGALVFGGAQIGNIFGSFMSGFLMAGDGDWANVFYFFGCFGILWFLAWSLLCYSTPNTHPYISDEELKYLNETVTSADTKSVRDPVPWKAIVRSVPVWALLFAAVGHDWGYYTMVTDLPKYMTDVLKFNIAATGTLTAMPYLAMWVCSFIFGWVCDVCVKRKWHSIKTGRIIHTTVAATGPAICIILASYSGCDRYAAVAYFIASMALMGGFYSGMKVNALDLAPNYAGSLTAMINGTSTISGIITPYLIGLLTPDVSIFYIIRVIGRVARWCSG
;
A
#
# COMPACT_ATOMS: atom_id res chain seq x y z
N MET A 1 36.54 -0.39 16.82
CA MET A 1 36.16 -1.79 17.15
C MET A 1 36.02 -1.88 18.67
N LEU A 2 34.81 -2.17 19.18
CA LEU A 2 34.57 -2.36 20.61
C LEU A 2 35.24 -3.66 21.09
N SER A 3 35.75 -3.67 22.33
CA SER A 3 36.41 -4.85 22.89
C SER A 3 35.42 -6.03 23.03
N PRO A 4 35.89 -7.30 22.98
CA PRO A 4 35.01 -8.49 23.07
C PRO A 4 34.15 -8.54 24.34
N LYS A 5 34.56 -7.90 25.41
CA LYS A 5 33.83 -7.83 26.69
C LYS A 5 32.57 -6.95 26.56
N TRP A 6 32.65 -5.80 25.90
CA TRP A 6 31.52 -4.90 25.67
C TRP A 6 30.47 -5.55 24.77
N ARG A 7 30.90 -6.29 23.77
CA ARG A 7 30.03 -7.05 22.88
C ARG A 7 29.14 -8.05 23.62
N ARG A 8 29.73 -8.80 24.56
CA ARG A 8 29.00 -9.75 25.42
C ARG A 8 28.03 -9.07 26.40
N THR A 9 28.38 -7.90 26.92
CA THR A 9 27.54 -7.17 27.87
C THR A 9 26.30 -6.59 27.16
N ILE A 10 26.48 -6.01 25.98
CA ILE A 10 25.37 -5.44 25.20
C ILE A 10 24.49 -6.54 24.60
N SER A 11 25.05 -7.67 24.14
CA SER A 11 24.23 -8.80 23.66
C SER A 11 23.33 -9.41 24.73
N ARG A 12 23.71 -9.33 26.01
CA ARG A 12 22.87 -9.75 27.16
C ARG A 12 21.76 -8.76 27.49
N LEU A 13 21.86 -7.51 27.09
CA LEU A 13 20.79 -6.51 27.21
C LEU A 13 19.69 -6.70 26.17
N PHE A 14 19.99 -7.28 25.01
CA PHE A 14 19.01 -7.65 24.01
C PHE A 14 18.47 -9.06 24.28
N LEU A 15 17.36 -9.14 25.01
CA LEU A 15 16.62 -10.39 25.28
C LEU A 15 16.01 -11.00 24.02
N ILE A 16 15.96 -10.25 22.90
CA ILE A 16 15.32 -10.65 21.64
C ILE A 16 16.41 -10.91 20.60
N PRO A 17 16.39 -12.06 19.88
CA PRO A 17 17.30 -12.32 18.77
C PRO A 17 17.23 -11.22 17.69
N GLN A 18 18.40 -10.85 17.14
CA GLN A 18 18.51 -9.71 16.22
C GLN A 18 17.71 -9.90 14.92
N ARG A 19 17.47 -11.13 14.48
CA ARG A 19 16.61 -11.43 13.34
C ARG A 19 15.15 -11.00 13.56
N TYR A 20 14.65 -11.03 14.80
CA TYR A 20 13.30 -10.54 15.12
C TYR A 20 13.26 -9.01 15.25
N VAL A 21 14.32 -8.40 15.76
CA VAL A 21 14.47 -6.93 15.75
C VAL A 21 14.43 -6.42 14.32
N LEU A 22 15.16 -7.07 13.41
CA LEU A 22 15.11 -6.76 11.98
C LEU A 22 13.69 -6.94 11.39
N GLY A 23 12.99 -8.01 11.77
CA GLY A 23 11.62 -8.26 11.35
C GLY A 23 10.66 -7.15 11.77
N ILE A 24 10.73 -6.71 13.04
CA ILE A 24 9.93 -5.60 13.57
C ILE A 24 10.29 -4.28 12.87
N MET A 25 11.57 -3.98 12.70
CA MET A 25 12.02 -2.78 12.00
C MET A 25 11.63 -2.80 10.52
N GLY A 26 11.62 -3.98 9.88
CA GLY A 26 11.11 -4.18 8.53
C GLY A 26 9.61 -3.96 8.42
N LEU A 27 8.82 -4.49 9.37
CA LEU A 27 7.38 -4.20 9.48
C LEU A 27 7.13 -2.70 9.59
N LEU A 28 7.86 -2.01 10.48
CA LEU A 28 7.75 -0.56 10.67
C LEU A 28 8.21 0.21 9.43
N ALA A 29 9.19 -0.29 8.67
CA ALA A 29 9.60 0.28 7.39
C ALA A 29 8.45 0.29 6.39
N VAL A 30 7.81 -0.87 6.20
CA VAL A 30 6.69 -1.00 5.27
C VAL A 30 5.49 -0.18 5.77
N CYS A 31 5.18 -0.24 7.05
CA CYS A 31 4.12 0.58 7.66
C CYS A 31 4.34 2.07 7.38
N ASN A 32 5.55 2.58 7.63
CA ASN A 32 5.91 3.98 7.42
C ASN A 32 5.87 4.39 5.94
N ALA A 33 6.34 3.53 5.04
CA ALA A 33 6.22 3.75 3.60
C ALA A 33 4.74 3.96 3.19
N TYR A 34 3.86 3.06 3.62
CA TYR A 34 2.45 3.14 3.27
C TYR A 34 1.72 4.30 3.95
N THR A 35 2.06 4.69 5.19
CA THR A 35 1.48 5.89 5.81
C THR A 35 1.82 7.16 5.03
N MET A 36 3.08 7.35 4.62
CA MET A 36 3.52 8.50 3.83
C MET A 36 2.92 8.51 2.41
N ARG A 37 2.57 7.33 1.88
CA ARG A 37 1.89 7.20 0.58
C ARG A 37 0.43 7.62 0.68
N VAL A 38 -0.31 7.14 1.68
CA VAL A 38 -1.78 7.26 1.79
C VAL A 38 -2.20 8.59 2.39
N CYS A 39 -1.35 9.25 3.17
CA CYS A 39 -1.70 10.48 3.89
C CYS A 39 -2.21 11.60 2.98
N LEU A 40 -1.67 11.72 1.75
CA LEU A 40 -2.15 12.71 0.78
C LEU A 40 -3.57 12.41 0.30
N ASN A 41 -3.97 11.13 0.19
CA ASN A 41 -5.29 10.78 -0.35
C ASN A 41 -6.42 11.38 0.51
N LEU A 42 -6.23 11.46 1.82
CA LEU A 42 -7.16 12.13 2.71
C LEU A 42 -6.88 13.63 2.81
N ALA A 43 -5.61 14.07 2.81
CA ALA A 43 -5.26 15.47 2.92
C ALA A 43 -5.78 16.30 1.73
N VAL A 44 -5.78 15.76 0.51
CA VAL A 44 -6.25 16.45 -0.69
C VAL A 44 -7.72 16.87 -0.57
N THR A 45 -8.54 16.11 0.16
CA THR A 45 -9.95 16.46 0.38
C THR A 45 -10.16 17.72 1.22
N GLN A 46 -9.17 18.07 2.05
CA GLN A 46 -9.16 19.36 2.79
C GLN A 46 -8.41 20.48 2.07
N MET A 47 -7.39 20.13 1.27
CA MET A 47 -6.56 21.11 0.55
C MET A 47 -7.34 21.83 -0.55
N VAL A 48 -8.29 21.13 -1.19
CA VAL A 48 -8.99 21.60 -2.37
C VAL A 48 -10.39 22.11 -2.03
N ASN A 49 -10.70 23.32 -2.56
CA ASN A 49 -12.01 23.93 -2.43
C ASN A 49 -12.90 23.55 -3.62
N ASN A 50 -13.81 22.63 -3.41
CA ASN A 50 -14.76 22.16 -4.45
C ASN A 50 -16.00 23.07 -4.56
N THR A 51 -16.03 24.25 -3.90
CA THR A 51 -17.22 25.12 -3.84
C THR A 51 -17.61 25.66 -5.20
N LYS A 52 -16.67 25.86 -6.14
CA LYS A 52 -17.00 26.39 -7.49
C LYS A 52 -17.74 25.40 -8.37
N SER A 53 -17.58 24.09 -8.15
CA SER A 53 -18.36 23.08 -8.85
C SER A 53 -19.77 22.91 -8.28
N GLN A 54 -20.00 23.34 -7.02
CA GLN A 54 -21.32 23.31 -6.40
C GLN A 54 -22.21 24.51 -6.79
N GLU A 55 -21.62 25.66 -7.12
CA GLU A 55 -22.40 26.84 -7.54
C GLU A 55 -22.96 26.73 -8.97
N SER A 56 -22.36 25.88 -9.83
CA SER A 56 -22.79 25.78 -11.24
C SER A 56 -23.79 24.65 -11.53
N HIS A 57 -23.91 23.64 -10.66
CA HIS A 57 -24.88 22.54 -10.81
C HIS A 57 -25.40 22.09 -9.45
N TYR A 58 -26.65 22.44 -9.14
CA TYR A 58 -27.43 21.76 -8.11
C TYR A 58 -27.55 20.28 -8.57
N ASP A 59 -26.78 19.38 -7.95
CA ASP A 59 -26.95 17.93 -8.19
C ASP A 59 -28.10 17.46 -7.30
N PRO A 60 -29.29 17.18 -7.87
CA PRO A 60 -30.44 16.71 -7.11
C PRO A 60 -30.22 15.34 -6.47
N ASN A 61 -29.11 14.66 -6.77
CA ASN A 61 -28.74 13.37 -6.22
C ASN A 61 -27.62 13.46 -5.15
N ALA A 62 -27.10 14.66 -4.82
CA ALA A 62 -26.18 14.82 -3.73
C ALA A 62 -26.88 14.53 -2.40
N CYS A 63 -26.22 13.79 -1.51
CA CYS A 63 -26.79 13.47 -0.20
C CYS A 63 -26.90 14.73 0.66
N PRO A 64 -28.02 14.92 1.41
CA PRO A 64 -28.18 16.07 2.28
C PRO A 64 -27.07 16.11 3.34
N ASP A 65 -26.58 17.33 3.60
CA ASP A 65 -25.59 17.55 4.64
C ASP A 65 -26.26 17.48 6.03
N ASP A 66 -25.63 16.85 7.03
CA ASP A 66 -26.17 16.82 8.38
C ASP A 66 -26.28 18.22 9.03
N SER A 67 -25.55 19.20 8.45
CA SER A 67 -25.62 20.60 8.84
C SER A 67 -26.92 21.31 8.38
N ASP A 68 -27.59 20.78 7.35
CA ASP A 68 -28.86 21.34 6.85
C ASP A 68 -30.05 21.07 7.80
N LEU A 69 -29.89 20.18 8.77
CA LEU A 69 -30.88 19.92 9.82
C LEU A 69 -30.77 20.88 11.02
N LEU A 70 -29.72 21.68 11.09
CA LEU A 70 -29.47 22.67 12.14
C LEU A 70 -29.19 24.06 11.55
N VAL A 71 -30.27 24.78 11.25
CA VAL A 71 -30.39 26.25 11.25
C VAL A 71 -29.39 27.09 10.41
N ASN A 72 -29.97 27.83 9.44
CA ASN A 72 -29.49 29.05 8.81
C ASN A 72 -28.16 29.05 8.03
N GLY A 73 -28.27 28.82 6.75
CA GLY A 73 -27.73 29.59 5.60
C GLY A 73 -26.29 30.11 5.63
N THR A 74 -25.34 29.50 6.28
CA THR A 74 -23.93 29.78 6.02
C THR A 74 -23.29 28.54 5.42
N VAL A 75 -22.97 28.63 4.12
CA VAL A 75 -22.10 27.65 3.45
C VAL A 75 -20.81 27.57 4.25
N SER A 76 -20.62 26.47 4.98
CA SER A 76 -19.40 26.23 5.75
C SER A 76 -18.26 26.02 4.74
N SER A 77 -17.58 27.12 4.40
CA SER A 77 -16.31 27.04 3.68
C SER A 77 -15.36 26.19 4.50
N LYS A 78 -14.72 25.18 3.88
CA LYS A 78 -13.66 24.39 4.53
C LYS A 78 -12.59 25.38 5.00
N PRO A 79 -12.30 25.55 6.30
CA PRO A 79 -11.49 26.67 6.81
C PRO A 79 -10.03 26.65 6.32
N HIS A 80 -9.58 25.53 5.74
CA HIS A 80 -8.18 25.33 5.31
C HIS A 80 -8.04 25.01 3.81
N ALA A 81 -9.12 25.10 3.01
CA ALA A 81 -9.05 24.90 1.57
C ALA A 81 -8.37 26.11 0.91
N ILE A 82 -7.20 25.88 0.30
CA ILE A 82 -6.35 26.93 -0.26
C ILE A 82 -6.33 26.86 -1.80
N PHE A 83 -6.62 25.68 -2.38
CA PHE A 83 -6.38 25.41 -3.80
C PHE A 83 -7.67 25.10 -4.56
N ASP A 84 -7.78 25.64 -5.78
CA ASP A 84 -8.83 25.35 -6.75
C ASP A 84 -8.26 24.39 -7.83
N TRP A 85 -8.19 23.08 -7.52
CA TRP A 85 -7.69 22.08 -8.47
C TRP A 85 -8.85 21.28 -9.05
N SER A 86 -8.84 21.13 -10.39
CA SER A 86 -9.76 20.23 -11.07
C SER A 86 -9.56 18.78 -10.65
N GLU A 87 -10.60 17.96 -10.82
CA GLU A 87 -10.56 16.52 -10.53
C GLU A 87 -9.42 15.82 -11.28
N SER A 88 -9.21 16.17 -12.56
CA SER A 88 -8.11 15.63 -13.36
C SER A 88 -6.75 16.00 -12.79
N THR A 89 -6.58 17.21 -12.26
CA THR A 89 -5.34 17.64 -11.60
C THR A 89 -5.10 16.85 -10.31
N GLN A 90 -6.14 16.64 -9.50
CA GLN A 90 -6.05 15.84 -8.28
C GLN A 90 -5.66 14.38 -8.63
N GLY A 91 -6.32 13.76 -9.61
CA GLY A 91 -6.00 12.42 -10.09
C GLY A 91 -4.55 12.30 -10.62
N LEU A 92 -4.08 13.33 -11.34
CA LEU A 92 -2.70 13.39 -11.81
C LEU A 92 -1.70 13.47 -10.65
N ILE A 93 -1.97 14.26 -9.62
CA ILE A 93 -1.12 14.36 -8.42
C ILE A 93 -1.08 13.03 -7.65
N LEU A 94 -2.22 12.35 -7.50
CA LEU A 94 -2.30 11.07 -6.82
C LEU A 94 -1.56 9.97 -7.59
N SER A 95 -1.60 9.99 -8.93
CA SER A 95 -0.86 9.06 -9.78
C SER A 95 0.64 9.33 -9.82
N ALA A 96 1.08 10.57 -9.56
CA ALA A 96 2.47 11.01 -9.70
C ALA A 96 3.47 10.17 -8.91
N PHE A 97 3.09 9.73 -7.71
CA PHE A 97 3.88 8.87 -6.87
C PHE A 97 4.28 7.56 -7.58
N TYR A 98 3.35 6.93 -8.29
CA TYR A 98 3.57 5.63 -8.93
C TYR A 98 4.50 5.72 -10.14
N TYR A 99 4.63 6.88 -10.82
CA TYR A 99 5.65 7.08 -11.84
C TYR A 99 7.05 6.93 -11.25
N GLY A 100 7.34 7.65 -10.17
CA GLY A 100 8.64 7.57 -9.50
C GLY A 100 8.93 6.18 -8.96
N TYR A 101 7.92 5.55 -8.34
CA TYR A 101 8.00 4.20 -7.80
C TYR A 101 8.35 3.16 -8.88
N ALA A 102 7.66 3.19 -10.02
CA ALA A 102 7.89 2.25 -11.12
C ALA A 102 9.30 2.40 -11.71
N ILE A 103 9.78 3.63 -11.91
CA ILE A 103 11.10 3.92 -12.48
C ILE A 103 12.21 3.35 -11.60
N THR A 104 12.11 3.47 -10.28
CA THR A 104 13.19 3.11 -9.36
C THR A 104 13.07 1.72 -8.76
N HIS A 105 11.97 1.02 -8.97
CA HIS A 105 11.74 -0.31 -8.40
C HIS A 105 12.80 -1.32 -8.83
N VAL A 106 13.06 -1.43 -10.13
CA VAL A 106 14.06 -2.37 -10.67
C VAL A 106 15.50 -1.90 -10.40
N PRO A 107 15.91 -0.64 -10.72
CA PRO A 107 17.23 -0.14 -10.35
C PRO A 107 17.51 -0.22 -8.86
N GLY A 108 16.51 0.00 -8.02
CA GLY A 108 16.61 -0.10 -6.57
C GLY A 108 16.95 -1.50 -6.09
N GLY A 109 16.41 -2.55 -6.72
CA GLY A 109 16.81 -3.92 -6.48
C GLY A 109 18.29 -4.17 -6.77
N TYR A 110 18.77 -3.71 -7.93
CA TYR A 110 20.18 -3.80 -8.30
C TYR A 110 21.11 -3.05 -7.32
N LEU A 111 20.72 -1.83 -6.90
CA LEU A 111 21.45 -1.06 -5.90
C LEU A 111 21.53 -1.78 -4.55
N ALA A 112 20.43 -2.41 -4.13
CA ALA A 112 20.36 -3.15 -2.88
C ALA A 112 21.23 -4.42 -2.89
N GLU A 113 21.36 -5.09 -4.05
CA GLU A 113 22.27 -6.22 -4.22
C GLU A 113 23.74 -5.78 -4.14
N ARG A 114 24.07 -4.68 -4.82
CA ARG A 114 25.46 -4.22 -4.95
C ARG A 114 25.98 -3.48 -3.73
N TYR A 115 25.20 -2.58 -3.15
CA TYR A 115 25.60 -1.71 -2.04
C TYR A 115 25.05 -2.14 -0.68
N GLY A 116 24.18 -3.16 -0.66
CA GLY A 116 23.54 -3.70 0.54
C GLY A 116 22.18 -3.10 0.83
N GLY A 117 21.27 -3.97 1.29
CA GLY A 117 19.87 -3.59 1.52
C GLY A 117 19.65 -2.58 2.65
N LYS A 118 20.53 -2.52 3.68
CA LYS A 118 20.41 -1.57 4.80
C LYS A 118 20.31 -0.13 4.32
N TRP A 119 21.31 0.31 3.57
CA TRP A 119 21.43 1.70 3.15
C TRP A 119 20.46 2.05 2.01
N THR A 120 20.26 1.12 1.08
CA THR A 120 19.29 1.33 -0.02
C THR A 120 17.88 1.54 0.52
N LEU A 121 17.44 0.69 1.46
CA LEU A 121 16.15 0.84 2.14
C LEU A 121 16.11 2.12 2.99
N GLY A 122 17.13 2.32 3.83
CA GLY A 122 17.15 3.43 4.78
C GLY A 122 17.16 4.79 4.09
N ILE A 123 18.05 5.01 3.11
CA ILE A 123 18.15 6.28 2.37
C ILE A 123 16.89 6.50 1.51
N GLY A 124 16.34 5.44 0.91
CA GLY A 124 15.11 5.53 0.14
C GLY A 124 13.95 6.04 1.00
N LEU A 125 13.70 5.45 2.16
CA LEU A 125 12.64 5.91 3.07
C LEU A 125 12.95 7.27 3.71
N LEU A 126 14.22 7.57 4.02
CA LEU A 126 14.61 8.89 4.52
C LEU A 126 14.29 9.98 3.48
N SER A 127 14.63 9.77 2.21
CA SER A 127 14.31 10.73 1.15
C SER A 127 12.80 10.95 1.02
N THR A 128 12.00 9.88 1.08
CA THR A 128 10.54 9.96 1.10
C THR A 128 10.03 10.75 2.30
N ALA A 129 10.59 10.52 3.50
CA ALA A 129 10.22 11.25 4.71
C ALA A 129 10.55 12.75 4.63
N LEU A 130 11.72 13.10 4.11
CA LEU A 130 12.11 14.49 3.89
C LEU A 130 11.19 15.19 2.88
N PHE A 131 10.87 14.54 1.75
CA PHE A 131 9.93 15.10 0.79
C PHE A 131 8.52 15.20 1.36
N THR A 132 8.12 14.28 2.24
CA THR A 132 6.85 14.36 2.96
C THR A 132 6.81 15.59 3.87
N LEU A 133 7.85 15.85 4.64
CA LEU A 133 7.97 17.07 5.46
C LEU A 133 7.94 18.36 4.65
N LEU A 134 8.56 18.36 3.47
CA LEU A 134 8.61 19.52 2.58
C LEU A 134 7.28 19.77 1.85
N THR A 135 6.38 18.80 1.81
CA THR A 135 5.12 18.88 1.06
C THR A 135 4.33 20.17 1.37
N PRO A 136 4.06 20.58 2.62
CA PRO A 136 3.27 21.77 2.88
C PRO A 136 3.92 23.06 2.37
N VAL A 137 5.25 23.17 2.49
CA VAL A 137 6.00 24.35 2.04
C VAL A 137 6.01 24.43 0.52
N VAL A 138 6.32 23.31 -0.14
CA VAL A 138 6.44 23.23 -1.60
C VAL A 138 5.09 23.48 -2.27
N VAL A 139 4.01 22.95 -1.73
CA VAL A 139 2.67 23.14 -2.29
C VAL A 139 2.21 24.59 -2.15
N LYS A 140 2.47 25.23 -1.01
CA LYS A 140 2.14 26.66 -0.81
C LYS A 140 2.93 27.58 -1.74
N ALA A 141 4.17 27.21 -2.08
CA ALA A 141 5.03 28.01 -2.96
C ALA A 141 4.73 27.82 -4.46
N GLY A 142 4.36 26.63 -4.89
CA GLY A 142 4.30 26.30 -6.33
C GLY A 142 3.07 25.53 -6.79
N GLY A 143 2.09 25.32 -5.92
CA GLY A 143 0.81 24.68 -6.28
C GLY A 143 0.91 23.25 -6.77
N ALA A 144 0.02 22.87 -7.68
CA ALA A 144 -0.14 21.51 -8.20
C ALA A 144 1.11 20.95 -8.89
N THR A 145 1.79 21.77 -9.70
CA THR A 145 2.97 21.34 -10.47
C THR A 145 4.12 20.90 -9.58
N TRP A 146 4.40 21.69 -8.54
CA TRP A 146 5.46 21.37 -7.60
C TRP A 146 5.10 20.19 -6.71
N LEU A 147 3.82 20.03 -6.35
CA LEU A 147 3.35 18.84 -5.65
C LEU A 147 3.50 17.60 -6.52
N PHE A 148 3.17 17.66 -7.81
CA PHE A 148 3.38 16.57 -8.76
C PHE A 148 4.84 16.12 -8.78
N ILE A 149 5.78 17.06 -8.96
CA ILE A 149 7.22 16.77 -8.99
C ILE A 149 7.66 16.13 -7.67
N LEU A 150 7.21 16.69 -6.53
CA LEU A 150 7.56 16.18 -5.22
C LEU A 150 7.04 14.76 -5.00
N ARG A 151 5.83 14.45 -5.49
CA ARG A 151 5.25 13.10 -5.44
C ARG A 151 6.03 12.10 -6.28
N VAL A 152 6.51 12.47 -7.45
CA VAL A 152 7.42 11.63 -8.26
C VAL A 152 8.70 11.35 -7.46
N LEU A 153 9.31 12.35 -6.84
CA LEU A 153 10.52 12.18 -6.03
C LEU A 153 10.28 11.31 -4.80
N GLN A 154 9.12 11.43 -4.13
CA GLN A 154 8.72 10.53 -3.04
C GLN A 154 8.62 9.08 -3.53
N GLY A 155 7.98 8.87 -4.68
CA GLY A 155 7.88 7.54 -5.31
C GLY A 155 9.25 6.96 -5.65
N MET A 156 10.16 7.80 -6.18
CA MET A 156 11.54 7.37 -6.46
C MET A 156 12.30 6.93 -5.20
N GLY A 157 12.07 7.59 -4.07
CA GLY A 157 12.66 7.19 -2.79
C GLY A 157 12.10 5.87 -2.27
N GLU A 158 10.80 5.62 -2.47
CA GLU A 158 10.13 4.42 -1.95
C GLU A 158 10.29 3.18 -2.85
N GLY A 159 10.51 3.37 -4.18
CA GLY A 159 10.62 2.26 -5.13
C GLY A 159 11.60 1.14 -4.74
N PRO A 160 12.80 1.45 -4.23
CA PRO A 160 13.77 0.46 -3.77
C PRO A 160 13.36 -0.32 -2.51
N THR A 161 12.35 0.13 -1.76
CA THR A 161 12.00 -0.39 -0.43
C THR A 161 11.73 -1.89 -0.42
N MET A 162 10.82 -2.37 -1.27
CA MET A 162 10.44 -3.78 -1.30
C MET A 162 11.59 -4.70 -1.73
N PRO A 163 12.31 -4.45 -2.84
CA PRO A 163 13.43 -5.29 -3.24
C PRO A 163 14.58 -5.26 -2.23
N ALA A 164 14.91 -4.10 -1.66
CA ALA A 164 15.96 -3.99 -0.64
C ALA A 164 15.61 -4.78 0.62
N LEU A 165 14.35 -4.72 1.06
CA LEU A 165 13.87 -5.45 2.23
C LEU A 165 13.90 -6.97 2.00
N MET A 166 13.54 -7.44 0.79
CA MET A 166 13.65 -8.85 0.42
C MET A 166 15.09 -9.36 0.51
N ILE A 167 16.08 -8.55 0.06
CA ILE A 167 17.50 -8.90 0.11
C ILE A 167 17.99 -8.99 1.56
N VAL A 168 17.58 -8.03 2.41
CA VAL A 168 17.96 -8.05 3.84
C VAL A 168 17.35 -9.27 4.52
N LEU A 169 16.05 -9.54 4.32
CA LEU A 169 15.39 -10.71 4.88
C LEU A 169 16.02 -12.02 4.43
N ALA A 170 16.39 -12.13 3.15
CA ALA A 170 17.04 -13.33 2.62
C ALA A 170 18.36 -13.65 3.32
N ARG A 171 19.11 -12.61 3.77
CA ARG A 171 20.41 -12.75 4.45
C ARG A 171 20.29 -12.99 5.96
N TRP A 172 19.16 -12.63 6.56
CA TRP A 172 18.96 -12.68 8.01
C TRP A 172 18.01 -13.77 8.47
N VAL A 173 17.13 -14.25 7.57
CA VAL A 173 16.06 -15.16 7.96
C VAL A 173 16.32 -16.56 7.41
N PRO A 174 16.41 -17.60 8.27
CA PRO A 174 16.52 -18.96 7.86
C PRO A 174 15.37 -19.40 6.94
N PRO A 175 15.60 -20.32 5.97
CA PRO A 175 14.56 -20.71 4.99
C PRO A 175 13.24 -21.17 5.61
N HIS A 176 13.27 -21.87 6.72
CA HIS A 176 12.07 -22.37 7.41
C HIS A 176 11.29 -21.28 8.17
N GLU A 177 11.90 -20.11 8.49
CA GLU A 177 11.25 -18.97 9.13
C GLU A 177 10.82 -17.90 8.11
N ARG A 178 11.26 -17.96 6.85
CA ARG A 178 11.06 -16.92 5.81
C ARG A 178 9.58 -16.58 5.57
N SER A 179 8.72 -17.60 5.51
CA SER A 179 7.27 -17.37 5.33
C SER A 179 6.66 -16.57 6.47
N ARG A 180 6.98 -16.95 7.71
CA ARG A 180 6.44 -16.27 8.90
C ARG A 180 6.97 -14.85 9.04
N GLN A 181 8.27 -14.65 8.89
CA GLN A 181 8.91 -13.33 8.96
C GLN A 181 8.47 -12.44 7.79
N GLY A 182 8.38 -12.98 6.59
CA GLY A 182 7.87 -12.28 5.42
C GLY A 182 6.42 -11.82 5.59
N ALA A 183 5.54 -12.69 6.08
CA ALA A 183 4.15 -12.35 6.36
C ALA A 183 4.04 -11.22 7.41
N LEU A 184 4.86 -11.28 8.47
CA LEU A 184 4.93 -10.22 9.47
C LEU A 184 5.34 -8.88 8.82
N VAL A 185 6.45 -8.87 8.11
CA VAL A 185 7.04 -7.65 7.54
C VAL A 185 6.13 -7.02 6.48
N PHE A 186 5.64 -7.81 5.53
CA PHE A 186 4.78 -7.29 4.46
C PHE A 186 3.35 -7.00 4.92
N GLY A 187 2.90 -7.57 6.05
CA GLY A 187 1.67 -7.17 6.74
C GLY A 187 1.69 -5.72 7.20
N GLY A 188 2.87 -5.13 7.35
CA GLY A 188 3.06 -3.70 7.61
C GLY A 188 2.37 -2.78 6.60
N ALA A 189 2.16 -3.22 5.36
CA ALA A 189 1.44 -2.46 4.35
C ALA A 189 -0.01 -2.17 4.76
N GLN A 190 -0.72 -3.17 5.25
CA GLN A 190 -2.12 -3.00 5.70
C GLN A 190 -2.19 -2.20 7.00
N ILE A 191 -1.28 -2.47 7.93
CA ILE A 191 -1.16 -1.67 9.17
C ILE A 191 -0.88 -0.21 8.83
N GLY A 192 -0.01 0.06 7.85
CA GLY A 192 0.30 1.41 7.36
C GLY A 192 -0.91 2.12 6.76
N ASN A 193 -1.71 1.43 5.95
CA ASN A 193 -2.95 1.99 5.40
C ASN A 193 -3.97 2.31 6.50
N ILE A 194 -4.17 1.41 7.47
CA ILE A 194 -5.10 1.59 8.59
C ILE A 194 -4.64 2.79 9.44
N PHE A 195 -3.38 2.76 9.91
CA PHE A 195 -2.81 3.80 10.75
C PHE A 195 -2.74 5.14 10.03
N GLY A 196 -2.33 5.13 8.74
CA GLY A 196 -2.25 6.32 7.90
C GLY A 196 -3.59 7.01 7.73
N SER A 197 -4.64 6.28 7.39
CA SER A 197 -6.00 6.83 7.21
C SER A 197 -6.58 7.33 8.53
N PHE A 198 -6.53 6.52 9.59
CA PHE A 198 -7.06 6.87 10.91
C PHE A 198 -6.36 8.11 11.48
N MET A 199 -5.02 8.11 11.50
CA MET A 199 -4.23 9.19 12.08
C MET A 199 -4.33 10.48 11.26
N SER A 200 -4.42 10.38 9.92
CA SER A 200 -4.67 11.54 9.08
C SER A 200 -6.01 12.21 9.40
N GLY A 201 -7.09 11.42 9.54
CA GLY A 201 -8.40 11.95 9.95
C GLY A 201 -8.38 12.57 11.34
N PHE A 202 -7.67 11.96 12.28
CA PHE A 202 -7.52 12.47 13.65
C PHE A 202 -6.75 13.80 13.69
N LEU A 203 -5.62 13.91 12.97
CA LEU A 203 -4.79 15.11 12.94
C LEU A 203 -5.44 16.29 12.22
N MET A 204 -6.38 16.01 11.31
CA MET A 204 -7.15 17.04 10.59
C MET A 204 -8.51 17.35 11.23
N ALA A 205 -8.87 16.66 12.32
CA ALA A 205 -10.14 16.87 13.00
C ALA A 205 -10.17 18.24 13.71
N GLY A 206 -11.34 18.84 13.80
CA GLY A 206 -11.54 20.16 14.40
C GLY A 206 -10.82 21.25 13.61
N ASP A 207 -10.01 22.06 14.28
CA ASP A 207 -9.21 23.15 13.68
C ASP A 207 -7.84 22.66 13.13
N GLY A 208 -7.67 21.34 12.95
CA GLY A 208 -6.41 20.75 12.47
C GLY A 208 -6.12 21.08 11.00
N ASP A 209 -4.94 21.65 10.74
CA ASP A 209 -4.47 21.91 9.37
C ASP A 209 -4.00 20.61 8.69
N TRP A 210 -4.32 20.42 7.42
CA TRP A 210 -3.84 19.33 6.59
C TRP A 210 -2.30 19.20 6.59
N ALA A 211 -1.57 20.28 6.80
CA ALA A 211 -0.11 20.30 6.90
C ALA A 211 0.42 19.41 8.05
N ASN A 212 -0.32 19.31 9.15
CA ASN A 212 0.08 18.55 10.34
C ASN A 212 0.29 17.05 10.02
N VAL A 213 -0.48 16.52 9.07
CA VAL A 213 -0.36 15.12 8.64
C VAL A 213 1.01 14.84 8.02
N PHE A 214 1.49 15.76 7.17
CA PHE A 214 2.78 15.61 6.51
C PHE A 214 3.94 15.80 7.49
N TYR A 215 3.82 16.73 8.42
CA TYR A 215 4.85 16.91 9.47
C TYR A 215 4.91 15.69 10.38
N PHE A 216 3.77 15.15 10.80
CA PHE A 216 3.73 13.99 11.67
C PHE A 216 4.38 12.76 11.03
N PHE A 217 3.94 12.36 9.82
CA PHE A 217 4.48 11.17 9.16
C PHE A 217 5.92 11.36 8.67
N GLY A 218 6.29 12.54 8.25
CA GLY A 218 7.67 12.84 7.89
C GLY A 218 8.62 12.75 9.08
N CYS A 219 8.26 13.33 10.25
CA CYS A 219 9.04 13.17 11.49
C CYS A 219 9.11 11.71 11.93
N PHE A 220 8.01 10.98 11.86
CA PHE A 220 7.98 9.54 12.17
C PHE A 220 8.92 8.75 11.27
N GLY A 221 9.00 9.09 9.97
CA GLY A 221 9.94 8.50 9.02
C GLY A 221 11.39 8.76 9.35
N ILE A 222 11.74 9.98 9.78
CA ILE A 222 13.11 10.30 10.21
C ILE A 222 13.48 9.55 11.49
N LEU A 223 12.59 9.50 12.47
CA LEU A 223 12.80 8.74 13.71
C LEU A 223 13.02 7.25 13.42
N TRP A 224 12.22 6.69 12.51
CA TRP A 224 12.42 5.31 12.07
C TRP A 224 13.80 5.13 11.40
N PHE A 225 14.23 6.05 10.52
CA PHE A 225 15.54 5.96 9.88
C PHE A 225 16.70 5.98 10.88
N LEU A 226 16.62 6.83 11.91
CA LEU A 226 17.61 6.86 12.97
C LEU A 226 17.67 5.52 13.71
N ALA A 227 16.53 4.98 14.11
CA ALA A 227 16.45 3.66 14.75
C ALA A 227 16.98 2.54 13.82
N TRP A 228 16.58 2.56 12.52
CA TRP A 228 17.06 1.61 11.51
C TRP A 228 18.58 1.63 11.35
N SER A 229 19.14 2.82 11.28
CA SER A 229 20.60 3.01 11.10
C SER A 229 21.41 2.43 12.25
N LEU A 230 20.87 2.51 13.48
CA LEU A 230 21.52 2.03 14.69
C LEU A 230 21.32 0.52 14.91
N LEU A 231 20.10 0.02 14.67
CA LEU A 231 19.69 -1.34 15.06
C LEU A 231 19.88 -2.37 13.94
N CYS A 232 19.81 -1.99 12.66
CA CYS A 232 19.81 -2.94 11.56
C CYS A 232 21.10 -2.92 10.76
N TYR A 233 21.49 -4.08 10.21
CA TYR A 233 22.69 -4.25 9.41
C TYR A 233 22.41 -5.13 8.18
N SER A 234 23.17 -4.94 7.09
CA SER A 234 22.97 -5.66 5.83
C SER A 234 23.22 -7.15 5.93
N THR A 235 24.14 -7.57 6.81
CA THR A 235 24.50 -8.98 7.02
C THR A 235 24.72 -9.27 8.51
N PRO A 236 24.46 -10.50 8.98
CA PRO A 236 24.70 -10.89 10.37
C PRO A 236 26.14 -10.70 10.80
N ASN A 237 27.11 -11.01 9.91
CA ASN A 237 28.54 -10.93 10.19
C ASN A 237 29.04 -9.51 10.48
N THR A 238 28.35 -8.49 9.98
CA THR A 238 28.71 -7.07 10.21
C THR A 238 28.02 -6.46 11.41
N HIS A 239 27.14 -7.21 12.08
CA HIS A 239 26.35 -6.69 13.20
C HIS A 239 27.16 -6.64 14.48
N PRO A 240 27.31 -5.47 15.15
CA PRO A 240 28.17 -5.33 16.31
C PRO A 240 27.63 -5.99 17.59
N TYR A 241 26.33 -6.22 17.69
CA TYR A 241 25.65 -6.67 18.91
C TYR A 241 25.00 -8.05 18.80
N ILE A 242 25.20 -8.79 17.71
CA ILE A 242 24.67 -10.14 17.55
C ILE A 242 25.37 -11.11 18.52
N SER A 243 24.61 -12.06 19.09
CA SER A 243 25.20 -13.10 19.93
C SER A 243 25.99 -14.11 19.08
N ASP A 244 27.05 -14.70 19.65
CA ASP A 244 27.88 -15.70 18.95
C ASP A 244 27.03 -16.95 18.58
N GLU A 245 26.04 -17.30 19.41
CA GLU A 245 25.11 -18.41 19.17
C GLU A 245 24.20 -18.14 17.97
N GLU A 246 23.57 -16.94 17.92
CA GLU A 246 22.72 -16.55 16.80
C GLU A 246 23.52 -16.42 15.51
N LEU A 247 24.72 -15.84 15.56
CA LEU A 247 25.61 -15.71 14.41
C LEU A 247 25.97 -17.09 13.83
N LYS A 248 26.35 -18.06 14.71
CA LYS A 248 26.65 -19.42 14.30
C LYS A 248 25.43 -20.08 13.66
N TYR A 249 24.27 -19.97 14.31
CA TYR A 249 23.00 -20.52 13.80
C TYR A 249 22.66 -19.95 12.41
N LEU A 250 22.79 -18.65 12.20
CA LEU A 250 22.48 -18.01 10.91
C LEU A 250 23.50 -18.43 9.83
N ASN A 251 24.79 -18.50 10.16
CA ASN A 251 25.80 -18.94 9.21
C ASN A 251 25.60 -20.40 8.80
N GLU A 252 25.21 -21.30 9.71
CA GLU A 252 24.91 -22.70 9.38
C GLU A 252 23.62 -22.87 8.55
N THR A 253 22.60 -22.07 8.81
CA THR A 253 21.28 -22.24 8.18
C THR A 253 21.09 -21.43 6.90
N VAL A 254 21.60 -20.20 6.85
CA VAL A 254 21.43 -19.30 5.68
C VAL A 254 22.50 -19.56 4.63
N THR A 255 23.79 -19.60 5.03
CA THR A 255 24.91 -19.76 4.09
C THR A 255 24.93 -21.15 3.43
N SER A 256 24.51 -22.21 4.14
CA SER A 256 24.41 -23.55 3.59
C SER A 256 23.30 -23.68 2.54
N ALA A 257 22.28 -22.85 2.59
CA ALA A 257 21.22 -22.78 1.59
C ALA A 257 21.64 -22.04 0.32
N ASP A 258 22.45 -20.98 0.47
CA ASP A 258 22.93 -20.18 -0.68
C ASP A 258 24.01 -20.90 -1.51
N THR A 259 24.84 -21.74 -0.88
CA THR A 259 25.91 -22.49 -1.56
C THR A 259 25.36 -23.62 -2.47
N LYS A 260 24.11 -24.05 -2.24
CA LYS A 260 23.46 -25.09 -3.07
C LYS A 260 22.72 -24.56 -4.29
N SER A 261 22.60 -23.25 -4.45
CA SER A 261 21.89 -22.66 -5.59
C SER A 261 22.84 -21.90 -6.50
N VAL A 262 23.53 -22.61 -7.40
CA VAL A 262 23.91 -22.03 -8.69
C VAL A 262 22.57 -21.73 -9.38
N ARG A 263 22.10 -20.48 -9.28
CA ARG A 263 20.85 -20.06 -9.93
C ARG A 263 21.11 -20.06 -11.43
N ASP A 264 20.49 -20.99 -12.14
CA ASP A 264 20.41 -20.91 -13.60
C ASP A 264 19.84 -19.53 -14.00
N PRO A 265 20.32 -18.95 -15.10
CA PRO A 265 19.81 -17.68 -15.58
C PRO A 265 18.30 -17.77 -15.80
N VAL A 266 17.58 -16.71 -15.38
CA VAL A 266 16.11 -16.67 -15.48
C VAL A 266 15.68 -16.86 -16.93
N PRO A 267 14.84 -17.86 -17.25
CA PRO A 267 14.45 -18.17 -18.62
C PRO A 267 13.34 -17.21 -19.11
N TRP A 268 13.65 -15.94 -19.27
CA TRP A 268 12.69 -14.89 -19.63
C TRP A 268 11.84 -15.21 -20.86
N LYS A 269 12.45 -15.86 -21.91
CA LYS A 269 11.70 -16.26 -23.10
C LYS A 269 10.59 -17.29 -22.79
N ALA A 270 10.85 -18.22 -21.89
CA ALA A 270 9.86 -19.22 -21.48
C ALA A 270 8.76 -18.57 -20.62
N ILE A 271 9.13 -17.66 -19.70
CA ILE A 271 8.20 -16.93 -18.84
C ILE A 271 7.23 -16.10 -19.68
N VAL A 272 7.74 -15.31 -20.64
CA VAL A 272 6.90 -14.43 -21.49
C VAL A 272 6.02 -15.23 -22.47
N ARG A 273 6.38 -16.48 -22.81
CA ARG A 273 5.55 -17.34 -23.68
C ARG A 273 4.53 -18.18 -22.91
N SER A 274 4.58 -18.17 -21.60
CA SER A 274 3.71 -19.00 -20.75
C SER A 274 2.33 -18.40 -20.59
N VAL A 275 1.28 -19.06 -21.09
CA VAL A 275 -0.12 -18.65 -20.95
C VAL A 275 -0.54 -18.48 -19.48
N PRO A 276 -0.20 -19.40 -18.54
CA PRO A 276 -0.51 -19.23 -17.13
C PRO A 276 0.09 -17.96 -16.52
N VAL A 277 1.27 -17.52 -16.96
CA VAL A 277 1.91 -16.30 -16.49
C VAL A 277 1.13 -15.08 -16.95
N TRP A 278 0.68 -15.03 -18.20
CA TRP A 278 -0.15 -13.94 -18.70
C TRP A 278 -1.51 -13.87 -17.99
N ALA A 279 -2.15 -15.03 -17.77
CA ALA A 279 -3.40 -15.08 -17.00
C ALA A 279 -3.22 -14.52 -15.58
N LEU A 280 -2.12 -14.88 -14.92
CA LEU A 280 -1.77 -14.36 -13.59
C LEU A 280 -1.49 -12.84 -13.61
N LEU A 281 -0.83 -12.35 -14.65
CA LEU A 281 -0.51 -10.94 -14.84
C LEU A 281 -1.77 -10.10 -15.05
N PHE A 282 -2.67 -10.52 -15.96
CA PHE A 282 -3.93 -9.82 -16.19
C PHE A 282 -4.82 -9.82 -14.93
N ALA A 283 -4.87 -10.94 -14.23
CA ALA A 283 -5.62 -11.03 -12.98
C ALA A 283 -5.02 -10.10 -11.90
N ALA A 284 -3.68 -9.95 -11.82
CA ALA A 284 -3.03 -9.03 -10.90
C ALA A 284 -3.32 -7.56 -11.26
N VAL A 285 -3.24 -7.20 -12.53
CA VAL A 285 -3.57 -5.84 -13.01
C VAL A 285 -5.03 -5.50 -12.68
N GLY A 286 -5.97 -6.43 -12.93
CA GLY A 286 -7.38 -6.21 -12.62
C GLY A 286 -7.67 -6.06 -11.12
N HIS A 287 -7.03 -6.88 -10.28
CA HIS A 287 -7.12 -6.75 -8.83
C HIS A 287 -6.55 -5.41 -8.34
N ASP A 288 -5.33 -5.07 -8.79
CA ASP A 288 -4.66 -3.86 -8.36
C ASP A 288 -5.37 -2.60 -8.86
N TRP A 289 -6.06 -2.68 -10.00
CA TRP A 289 -6.97 -1.60 -10.46
C TRP A 289 -8.02 -1.29 -9.40
N GLY A 290 -8.78 -2.29 -8.96
CA GLY A 290 -9.78 -2.13 -7.90
C GLY A 290 -9.18 -1.67 -6.58
N TYR A 291 -8.01 -2.23 -6.21
CA TYR A 291 -7.30 -1.85 -4.99
C TYR A 291 -6.87 -0.38 -5.00
N TYR A 292 -6.25 0.10 -6.08
CA TYR A 292 -5.82 1.50 -6.18
C TYR A 292 -7.01 2.46 -6.27
N THR A 293 -8.10 2.09 -6.93
CA THR A 293 -9.36 2.86 -6.86
C THR A 293 -9.79 3.07 -5.42
N MET A 294 -9.84 2.01 -4.62
CA MET A 294 -10.24 2.12 -3.21
C MET A 294 -9.25 2.93 -2.38
N VAL A 295 -7.95 2.81 -2.65
CA VAL A 295 -6.92 3.53 -1.90
C VAL A 295 -6.94 5.03 -2.17
N THR A 296 -7.17 5.44 -3.42
CA THR A 296 -7.08 6.85 -3.83
C THR A 296 -8.40 7.60 -3.70
N ASP A 297 -9.50 6.95 -4.05
CA ASP A 297 -10.77 7.65 -4.25
C ASP A 297 -11.79 7.41 -3.12
N LEU A 298 -11.63 6.36 -2.30
CA LEU A 298 -12.55 6.11 -1.18
C LEU A 298 -12.61 7.26 -0.17
N PRO A 299 -11.48 7.88 0.29
CA PRO A 299 -11.56 9.02 1.18
C PRO A 299 -12.36 10.17 0.61
N LYS A 300 -12.18 10.42 -0.70
CA LYS A 300 -12.87 11.47 -1.43
C LYS A 300 -14.37 11.19 -1.55
N TYR A 301 -14.73 9.95 -1.88
CA TYR A 301 -16.13 9.51 -1.91
C TYR A 301 -16.83 9.71 -0.57
N MET A 302 -16.13 9.40 0.55
CA MET A 302 -16.67 9.57 1.90
C MET A 302 -16.92 11.05 2.23
N THR A 303 -16.02 11.97 1.81
CA THR A 303 -16.16 13.41 2.11
C THR A 303 -17.10 14.12 1.16
N ASP A 304 -16.95 13.90 -0.15
CA ASP A 304 -17.59 14.73 -1.16
C ASP A 304 -19.00 14.23 -1.49
N VAL A 305 -19.25 12.91 -1.43
CA VAL A 305 -20.54 12.30 -1.74
C VAL A 305 -21.35 11.98 -0.51
N LEU A 306 -20.76 11.20 0.40
CA LEU A 306 -21.46 10.78 1.61
C LEU A 306 -21.45 11.86 2.71
N LYS A 307 -20.73 12.96 2.50
CA LYS A 307 -20.69 14.13 3.39
C LYS A 307 -20.31 13.78 4.84
N PHE A 308 -19.41 12.80 5.02
CA PHE A 308 -18.84 12.54 6.34
C PHE A 308 -17.84 13.63 6.72
N ASN A 309 -17.78 13.96 8.01
CA ASN A 309 -16.71 14.83 8.51
C ASN A 309 -15.35 14.14 8.41
N ILE A 310 -14.26 14.91 8.44
CA ILE A 310 -12.92 14.41 8.16
C ILE A 310 -12.45 13.34 9.15
N ALA A 311 -12.83 13.46 10.44
CA ALA A 311 -12.48 12.47 11.46
C ALA A 311 -13.19 11.13 11.22
N ALA A 312 -14.49 11.18 10.91
CA ALA A 312 -15.26 9.99 10.53
C ALA A 312 -14.69 9.38 9.23
N THR A 313 -14.38 10.20 8.23
CA THR A 313 -13.77 9.74 6.97
C THR A 313 -12.49 8.97 7.21
N GLY A 314 -11.57 9.49 8.04
CA GLY A 314 -10.34 8.78 8.38
C GLY A 314 -10.58 7.42 9.02
N THR A 315 -11.51 7.35 9.96
CA THR A 315 -11.88 6.10 10.65
C THR A 315 -12.59 5.13 9.71
N LEU A 316 -13.58 5.58 8.95
CA LEU A 316 -14.35 4.74 8.03
C LEU A 316 -13.52 4.27 6.85
N THR A 317 -12.54 5.05 6.40
CA THR A 317 -11.59 4.63 5.35
C THR A 317 -10.61 3.57 5.88
N ALA A 318 -10.27 3.57 7.17
CA ALA A 318 -9.41 2.56 7.77
C ALA A 318 -10.11 1.18 7.91
N MET A 319 -11.42 1.15 8.12
CA MET A 319 -12.20 -0.09 8.33
C MET A 319 -12.11 -1.10 7.17
N PRO A 320 -12.23 -0.72 5.89
CA PRO A 320 -12.06 -1.62 4.76
C PRO A 320 -10.68 -2.31 4.73
N TYR A 321 -9.60 -1.58 5.05
CA TYR A 321 -8.26 -2.18 5.12
C TYR A 321 -8.12 -3.17 6.27
N LEU A 322 -8.72 -2.87 7.44
CA LEU A 322 -8.77 -3.79 8.55
C LEU A 322 -9.52 -5.07 8.17
N ALA A 323 -10.67 -4.94 7.53
CA ALA A 323 -11.45 -6.08 7.04
C ALA A 323 -10.65 -6.92 6.03
N MET A 324 -9.99 -6.29 5.05
CA MET A 324 -9.12 -6.96 4.10
C MET A 324 -8.00 -7.74 4.79
N TRP A 325 -7.34 -7.12 5.76
CA TRP A 325 -6.24 -7.72 6.51
C TRP A 325 -6.70 -8.96 7.28
N VAL A 326 -7.76 -8.84 8.07
CA VAL A 326 -8.35 -9.96 8.83
C VAL A 326 -8.83 -11.08 7.89
N CYS A 327 -9.58 -10.73 6.84
CA CYS A 327 -10.10 -11.71 5.89
C CYS A 327 -8.99 -12.41 5.10
N SER A 328 -7.84 -11.77 4.86
CA SER A 328 -6.71 -12.44 4.20
C SER A 328 -6.20 -13.65 4.97
N PHE A 329 -6.16 -13.59 6.31
CA PHE A 329 -5.82 -14.74 7.15
C PHE A 329 -6.92 -15.80 7.14
N ILE A 330 -8.19 -15.40 7.18
CA ILE A 330 -9.33 -16.32 7.14
C ILE A 330 -9.32 -17.09 5.81
N PHE A 331 -9.18 -16.40 4.68
CA PHE A 331 -9.10 -17.04 3.36
C PHE A 331 -7.88 -17.97 3.25
N GLY A 332 -6.71 -17.58 3.77
CA GLY A 332 -5.52 -18.42 3.81
C GLY A 332 -5.78 -19.70 4.62
N TRP A 333 -6.31 -19.55 5.82
CA TRP A 333 -6.62 -20.69 6.68
C TRP A 333 -7.68 -21.64 6.06
N VAL A 334 -8.76 -21.08 5.51
CA VAL A 334 -9.81 -21.87 4.82
C VAL A 334 -9.21 -22.65 3.65
N CYS A 335 -8.39 -21.99 2.82
CA CYS A 335 -7.71 -22.63 1.70
C CYS A 335 -6.88 -23.84 2.17
N ASP A 336 -6.05 -23.64 3.20
CA ASP A 336 -5.17 -24.66 3.74
C ASP A 336 -5.95 -25.85 4.34
N VAL A 337 -7.03 -25.59 5.06
CA VAL A 337 -7.91 -26.62 5.63
C VAL A 337 -8.58 -27.43 4.52
N CYS A 338 -9.11 -26.78 3.50
CA CYS A 338 -9.79 -27.46 2.40
C CYS A 338 -8.82 -28.34 1.58
N VAL A 339 -7.60 -27.86 1.33
CA VAL A 339 -6.55 -28.66 0.65
C VAL A 339 -6.12 -29.83 1.53
N LYS A 340 -5.88 -29.61 2.85
CA LYS A 340 -5.54 -30.68 3.79
C LYS A 340 -6.60 -31.77 3.87
N ARG A 341 -7.88 -31.38 3.88
CA ARG A 341 -9.02 -32.32 3.92
C ARG A 341 -9.31 -32.94 2.54
N LYS A 342 -8.53 -32.61 1.51
CA LYS A 342 -8.72 -33.08 0.12
C LYS A 342 -10.10 -32.75 -0.48
N TRP A 343 -10.77 -31.71 0.01
CA TRP A 343 -12.05 -31.27 -0.57
C TRP A 343 -11.86 -30.72 -1.98
N HIS A 344 -10.71 -30.08 -2.26
CA HIS A 344 -10.33 -29.66 -3.58
C HIS A 344 -8.79 -29.68 -3.77
N SER A 345 -8.36 -29.62 -5.02
CA SER A 345 -6.94 -29.51 -5.36
C SER A 345 -6.40 -28.10 -5.07
N ILE A 346 -5.08 -27.97 -4.94
CA ILE A 346 -4.42 -26.66 -4.80
C ILE A 346 -4.83 -25.72 -5.94
N LYS A 347 -4.82 -26.21 -7.20
CA LYS A 347 -5.25 -25.45 -8.37
C LYS A 347 -6.68 -24.92 -8.23
N THR A 348 -7.61 -25.76 -7.83
CA THR A 348 -9.03 -25.36 -7.63
C THR A 348 -9.15 -24.31 -6.52
N GLY A 349 -8.42 -24.47 -5.41
CA GLY A 349 -8.37 -23.48 -4.34
C GLY A 349 -7.87 -22.12 -4.83
N ARG A 350 -6.78 -22.10 -5.63
CA ARG A 350 -6.28 -20.84 -6.23
C ARG A 350 -7.32 -20.17 -7.13
N ILE A 351 -8.01 -20.92 -7.97
CA ILE A 351 -9.05 -20.40 -8.87
C ILE A 351 -10.21 -19.82 -8.04
N ILE A 352 -10.74 -20.56 -7.07
CA ILE A 352 -11.88 -20.08 -6.23
C ILE A 352 -11.51 -18.77 -5.54
N HIS A 353 -10.38 -18.73 -4.83
CA HIS A 353 -9.99 -17.53 -4.08
C HIS A 353 -9.70 -16.33 -5.00
N THR A 354 -9.08 -16.57 -6.16
CA THR A 354 -8.87 -15.51 -7.16
C THR A 354 -10.20 -14.98 -7.72
N THR A 355 -11.14 -15.88 -8.04
CA THR A 355 -12.47 -15.50 -8.54
C THR A 355 -13.24 -14.69 -7.50
N VAL A 356 -13.26 -15.15 -6.25
CA VAL A 356 -13.91 -14.42 -5.15
C VAL A 356 -13.29 -13.02 -4.97
N ALA A 357 -11.95 -12.94 -5.01
CA ALA A 357 -11.22 -11.68 -4.86
C ALA A 357 -11.39 -10.71 -6.04
N ALA A 358 -11.78 -11.19 -7.21
CA ALA A 358 -12.03 -10.35 -8.39
C ALA A 358 -13.51 -9.98 -8.55
N THR A 359 -14.43 -10.97 -8.49
CA THR A 359 -15.87 -10.75 -8.76
C THR A 359 -16.61 -10.18 -7.54
N GLY A 360 -16.25 -10.62 -6.33
CA GLY A 360 -16.89 -10.15 -5.10
C GLY A 360 -16.82 -8.64 -4.91
N PRO A 361 -15.64 -8.03 -4.97
CA PRO A 361 -15.50 -6.57 -4.90
C PRO A 361 -16.30 -5.82 -5.96
N ALA A 362 -16.28 -6.32 -7.20
CA ALA A 362 -17.05 -5.71 -8.29
C ALA A 362 -18.56 -5.68 -8.00
N ILE A 363 -19.10 -6.79 -7.49
CA ILE A 363 -20.50 -6.87 -7.08
C ILE A 363 -20.80 -5.90 -5.94
N CYS A 364 -19.95 -5.86 -4.90
CA CYS A 364 -20.14 -4.94 -3.79
C CYS A 364 -20.11 -3.48 -4.21
N ILE A 365 -19.18 -3.08 -5.10
CA ILE A 365 -19.12 -1.71 -5.63
C ILE A 365 -20.38 -1.38 -6.44
N ILE A 366 -20.87 -2.32 -7.25
CA ILE A 366 -22.14 -2.13 -7.99
C ILE A 366 -23.29 -1.95 -6.99
N LEU A 367 -23.38 -2.75 -5.94
CA LEU A 367 -24.42 -2.61 -4.90
C LEU A 367 -24.30 -1.27 -4.16
N ALA A 368 -23.06 -0.83 -3.86
CA ALA A 368 -22.84 0.49 -3.28
C ALA A 368 -23.40 1.62 -4.15
N SER A 369 -23.41 1.47 -5.48
CA SER A 369 -24.01 2.46 -6.39
C SER A 369 -25.53 2.54 -6.32
N TYR A 370 -26.18 1.49 -5.88
CA TYR A 370 -27.63 1.46 -5.70
C TYR A 370 -28.05 1.86 -4.28
N SER A 371 -27.14 2.04 -3.34
CA SER A 371 -27.49 2.45 -1.97
C SER A 371 -27.93 3.91 -1.87
N GLY A 372 -27.75 4.72 -2.92
CA GLY A 372 -28.12 6.13 -2.92
C GLY A 372 -27.46 6.88 -1.77
N CYS A 373 -28.27 7.57 -0.96
CA CYS A 373 -27.81 8.31 0.23
C CYS A 373 -27.83 7.49 1.53
N ASP A 374 -28.03 6.17 1.46
CA ASP A 374 -27.83 5.33 2.65
C ASP A 374 -26.31 5.17 2.93
N ARG A 375 -25.80 6.08 3.77
CA ARG A 375 -24.38 6.17 4.14
C ARG A 375 -23.87 4.87 4.74
N TYR A 376 -24.66 4.23 5.60
CA TYR A 376 -24.25 3.00 6.29
C TYR A 376 -24.20 1.81 5.34
N ALA A 377 -25.17 1.68 4.43
CA ALA A 377 -25.17 0.65 3.41
C ALA A 377 -23.96 0.80 2.47
N ALA A 378 -23.66 2.02 2.00
CA ALA A 378 -22.52 2.29 1.14
C ALA A 378 -21.21 1.88 1.81
N VAL A 379 -20.97 2.31 3.08
CA VAL A 379 -19.80 1.94 3.87
C VAL A 379 -19.70 0.42 4.07
N ALA A 380 -20.82 -0.24 4.38
CA ALA A 380 -20.85 -1.70 4.54
C ALA A 380 -20.44 -2.43 3.26
N TYR A 381 -20.90 -1.97 2.08
CA TYR A 381 -20.47 -2.53 0.79
C TYR A 381 -18.98 -2.30 0.50
N PHE A 382 -18.41 -1.15 0.86
CA PHE A 382 -16.97 -0.93 0.71
C PHE A 382 -16.15 -1.80 1.65
N ILE A 383 -16.58 -1.98 2.90
CA ILE A 383 -15.96 -2.91 3.84
C ILE A 383 -16.02 -4.35 3.30
N ALA A 384 -17.18 -4.79 2.81
CA ALA A 384 -17.36 -6.12 2.22
C ALA A 384 -16.51 -6.30 0.95
N SER A 385 -16.44 -5.29 0.09
CA SER A 385 -15.59 -5.27 -1.10
C SER A 385 -14.13 -5.57 -0.74
N MET A 386 -13.55 -4.79 0.17
CA MET A 386 -12.16 -4.96 0.58
C MET A 386 -11.94 -6.27 1.36
N ALA A 387 -12.90 -6.71 2.16
CA ALA A 387 -12.85 -8.01 2.85
C ALA A 387 -12.70 -9.16 1.84
N LEU A 388 -13.49 -9.15 0.76
CA LEU A 388 -13.41 -10.17 -0.30
C LEU A 388 -12.11 -10.07 -1.11
N MET A 389 -11.55 -8.87 -1.30
CA MET A 389 -10.22 -8.69 -1.89
C MET A 389 -9.11 -9.40 -1.09
N GLY A 390 -9.30 -9.65 0.21
CA GLY A 390 -8.37 -10.43 1.04
C GLY A 390 -8.08 -11.83 0.49
N GLY A 391 -8.98 -12.43 -0.29
CA GLY A 391 -8.79 -13.70 -1.00
C GLY A 391 -7.64 -13.68 -2.02
N PHE A 392 -7.21 -12.52 -2.50
CA PHE A 392 -6.08 -12.32 -3.39
C PHE A 392 -4.78 -12.96 -2.86
N TYR A 393 -4.51 -12.84 -1.58
CA TYR A 393 -3.28 -13.34 -0.97
C TYR A 393 -3.18 -14.86 -1.03
N SER A 394 -4.27 -15.58 -0.75
CA SER A 394 -4.33 -17.05 -0.81
C SER A 394 -4.56 -17.60 -2.23
N GLY A 395 -5.12 -16.81 -3.13
CA GLY A 395 -5.32 -17.14 -4.53
C GLY A 395 -4.09 -16.84 -5.38
N MET A 396 -4.03 -15.63 -5.86
CA MET A 396 -3.12 -15.16 -6.91
C MET A 396 -1.70 -14.91 -6.41
N LYS A 397 -1.53 -14.31 -5.23
CA LYS A 397 -0.19 -13.91 -4.72
C LYS A 397 0.73 -15.11 -4.53
N VAL A 398 0.21 -16.21 -4.02
CA VAL A 398 0.96 -17.45 -3.81
C VAL A 398 1.13 -18.27 -5.10
N ASN A 399 0.27 -18.05 -6.10
CA ASN A 399 0.29 -18.81 -7.35
C ASN A 399 1.59 -18.62 -8.15
N ALA A 400 2.27 -17.49 -8.03
CA ALA A 400 3.59 -17.28 -8.61
C ALA A 400 4.62 -18.30 -8.08
N LEU A 401 4.53 -18.67 -6.79
CA LEU A 401 5.37 -19.67 -6.16
C LEU A 401 5.03 -21.10 -6.68
N ASP A 402 3.73 -21.37 -6.88
CA ASP A 402 3.27 -22.67 -7.38
C ASP A 402 3.64 -22.89 -8.86
N LEU A 403 3.64 -21.80 -9.68
CA LEU A 403 3.98 -21.88 -11.11
C LEU A 403 5.47 -22.11 -11.38
N ALA A 404 6.34 -21.44 -10.65
CA ALA A 404 7.78 -21.52 -10.85
C ALA A 404 8.54 -21.35 -9.52
N PRO A 405 8.64 -22.38 -8.67
CA PRO A 405 9.27 -22.29 -7.37
C PRO A 405 10.71 -21.74 -7.42
N ASN A 406 11.50 -22.17 -8.43
CA ASN A 406 12.89 -21.74 -8.58
C ASN A 406 13.03 -20.27 -9.04
N TYR A 407 12.02 -19.72 -9.70
CA TYR A 407 12.01 -18.37 -10.28
C TYR A 407 10.89 -17.49 -9.68
N ALA A 408 10.30 -17.90 -8.57
CA ALA A 408 9.16 -17.24 -7.94
C ALA A 408 9.42 -15.77 -7.65
N GLY A 409 10.64 -15.41 -7.23
CA GLY A 409 11.05 -14.03 -6.98
C GLY A 409 10.99 -13.17 -8.25
N SER A 410 11.56 -13.64 -9.35
CA SER A 410 11.57 -12.93 -10.64
C SER A 410 10.16 -12.81 -11.21
N LEU A 411 9.36 -13.87 -11.10
CA LEU A 411 7.97 -13.87 -11.56
C LEU A 411 7.11 -12.92 -10.74
N THR A 412 7.24 -12.92 -9.42
CA THR A 412 6.53 -11.98 -8.53
C THR A 412 6.95 -10.53 -8.79
N ALA A 413 8.24 -10.26 -9.03
CA ALA A 413 8.73 -8.93 -9.35
C ALA A 413 8.14 -8.43 -10.68
N MET A 414 8.07 -9.29 -11.71
CA MET A 414 7.45 -8.96 -12.99
C MET A 414 5.96 -8.64 -12.83
N ILE A 415 5.22 -9.46 -12.09
CA ILE A 415 3.78 -9.30 -11.86
C ILE A 415 3.52 -8.00 -11.08
N ASN A 416 4.20 -7.78 -9.96
CA ASN A 416 4.03 -6.58 -9.15
C ASN A 416 4.47 -5.31 -9.89
N GLY A 417 5.58 -5.38 -10.66
CA GLY A 417 6.05 -4.25 -11.46
C GLY A 417 5.05 -3.85 -12.54
N THR A 418 4.45 -4.83 -13.22
CA THR A 418 3.44 -4.56 -14.24
C THR A 418 2.13 -4.06 -13.61
N SER A 419 1.70 -4.62 -12.50
CA SER A 419 0.46 -4.19 -11.84
C SER A 419 0.54 -2.76 -11.25
N THR A 420 1.75 -2.25 -10.98
CA THR A 420 1.95 -0.84 -10.59
C THR A 420 1.43 0.15 -11.65
N ILE A 421 1.34 -0.26 -12.92
CA ILE A 421 0.75 0.54 -14.00
C ILE A 421 -0.70 0.90 -13.68
N SER A 422 -1.45 0.03 -12.99
CA SER A 422 -2.80 0.32 -12.51
C SER A 422 -2.82 1.53 -11.56
N GLY A 423 -1.82 1.64 -10.67
CA GLY A 423 -1.68 2.79 -9.77
C GLY A 423 -1.41 4.12 -10.48
N ILE A 424 -0.83 4.08 -11.69
CA ILE A 424 -0.63 5.26 -12.54
C ILE A 424 -1.94 5.64 -13.23
N ILE A 425 -2.58 4.66 -13.87
CA ILE A 425 -3.72 4.91 -14.76
C ILE A 425 -4.99 5.20 -13.96
N THR A 426 -5.25 4.47 -12.88
CA THR A 426 -6.54 4.50 -12.17
C THR A 426 -6.90 5.88 -11.61
N PRO A 427 -6.07 6.58 -10.81
CA PRO A 427 -6.44 7.87 -10.25
C PRO A 427 -6.60 8.94 -11.33
N TYR A 428 -5.75 8.90 -12.36
CA TYR A 428 -5.81 9.82 -13.48
C TYR A 428 -7.08 9.62 -14.32
N LEU A 429 -7.41 8.37 -14.65
CA LEU A 429 -8.60 8.04 -15.41
C LEU A 429 -9.88 8.40 -14.65
N ILE A 430 -9.92 8.15 -13.34
CA ILE A 430 -11.06 8.54 -12.51
C ILE A 430 -11.22 10.05 -12.55
N GLY A 431 -10.14 10.82 -12.32
CA GLY A 431 -10.19 12.28 -12.40
C GLY A 431 -10.61 12.85 -13.76
N LEU A 432 -10.33 12.14 -14.86
CA LEU A 432 -10.80 12.51 -16.19
C LEU A 432 -12.28 12.18 -16.43
N LEU A 433 -12.74 11.06 -15.89
CA LEU A 433 -14.12 10.57 -16.07
C LEU A 433 -15.12 11.26 -15.14
N THR A 434 -14.63 12.02 -14.15
CA THR A 434 -15.43 12.70 -13.15
C THR A 434 -15.13 14.19 -13.05
N PRO A 435 -15.21 14.93 -14.17
CA PRO A 435 -14.92 16.37 -14.17
C PRO A 435 -15.88 17.18 -13.30
N ASP A 436 -17.13 16.72 -13.19
CA ASP A 436 -18.18 17.31 -12.37
C ASP A 436 -18.70 16.24 -11.42
N VAL A 437 -18.43 16.34 -10.15
CA VAL A 437 -18.72 15.48 -8.98
C VAL A 437 -19.94 14.49 -9.08
N SER A 438 -20.47 14.25 -10.24
CA SER A 438 -21.57 13.31 -10.50
C SER A 438 -21.06 11.85 -10.47
N ILE A 439 -20.79 11.38 -9.26
CA ILE A 439 -20.20 10.07 -8.94
C ILE A 439 -21.09 8.89 -9.33
N PHE A 440 -22.37 9.10 -9.53
CA PHE A 440 -23.24 8.13 -10.18
C PHE A 440 -22.72 7.67 -11.56
N TYR A 441 -21.91 8.53 -12.22
CA TYR A 441 -21.29 8.18 -13.50
C TYR A 441 -20.12 7.20 -13.33
N ILE A 442 -19.27 7.34 -12.29
CA ILE A 442 -18.11 6.44 -12.06
C ILE A 442 -18.59 5.02 -11.85
N ILE A 443 -19.59 4.83 -11.02
CA ILE A 443 -20.10 3.50 -10.67
C ILE A 443 -20.87 2.90 -11.84
N ARG A 444 -21.56 3.71 -12.65
CA ARG A 444 -22.13 3.28 -13.94
C ARG A 444 -21.04 2.95 -14.96
N VAL A 445 -19.93 3.67 -15.01
CA VAL A 445 -18.82 3.37 -15.93
C VAL A 445 -18.06 2.12 -15.47
N ILE A 446 -17.78 1.96 -14.18
CA ILE A 446 -17.20 0.72 -13.65
C ILE A 446 -18.14 -0.46 -13.88
N GLY A 447 -19.44 -0.28 -13.68
CA GLY A 447 -20.45 -1.30 -14.01
C GLY A 447 -20.60 -1.57 -15.52
N ARG A 448 -20.29 -0.62 -16.40
CA ARG A 448 -20.22 -0.84 -17.87
C ARG A 448 -18.95 -1.55 -18.27
N VAL A 449 -17.80 -1.19 -17.69
CA VAL A 449 -16.52 -1.87 -17.95
C VAL A 449 -16.56 -3.30 -17.42
N ALA A 450 -17.15 -3.55 -16.26
CA ALA A 450 -17.36 -4.91 -15.74
C ALA A 450 -18.26 -5.75 -16.66
N ARG A 451 -19.27 -5.15 -17.29
CA ARG A 451 -20.11 -5.82 -18.32
C ARG A 451 -19.35 -6.10 -19.62
N TRP A 452 -18.37 -5.28 -19.98
CA TRP A 452 -17.54 -5.51 -21.17
C TRP A 452 -16.50 -6.64 -20.96
N CYS A 453 -16.08 -6.85 -19.72
CA CYS A 453 -15.15 -7.94 -19.38
C CYS A 453 -15.86 -9.29 -19.11
N SER A 454 -17.19 -9.28 -19.00
CA SER A 454 -18.02 -10.49 -18.77
C SER A 454 -18.76 -10.98 -20.01
N GLY A 455 -18.67 -10.33 -21.13
CA GLY A 455 -19.11 -10.78 -22.46
C GLY A 455 -17.92 -11.11 -23.32
#